data_94712d356200727be55799a5226b9e58
#
_entry.id   94712d356200727be55799a5226b9e58
#
_cell.length_a   1.000
_cell.length_b   1.000
_cell.length_c   1.000
_cell.angle_alpha   90.00
_cell.angle_beta   90.00
_cell.angle_gamma   90.00
#
_symmetry.space_group_name_H-M   'P 1'
#
loop_
_entity.id
_entity.type
_entity.pdbx_description
1 polymer ?
#
loop_
_entity_poly.entity_id
_entity_poly.type
_entity_poly.pdbx_seq_one_letter_code
_entity_poly.pdbx_strand_id
1 'polypeptide(L)'
;MIIDLNLKGKQVVIAGGGREATKKAEALLSQDCEIFVHAENFSREIAGWQKAGKVQVKTGLLSGGAFLQSYDRLILVMAATDDKALNRKIVDYAKQLRCYAYAVDDPEVSDFNHPSVINFHDTIQIAISTGGKSPLMAKILKQKIEPVLEKCIQQEDILQIELQSRLRKEAMKILPTPEDRKQYLTGIIANEEVNRFLEQDNLASAETLALNLLGKFKGTTKEMLQ
;
A
#
# COMPACT_ATOMS: atom_id res chain seq x y z
N MET A 1 -15.33 2.69 6.64
CA MET A 1 -13.93 2.85 7.11
C MET A 1 -13.04 2.29 6.02
N ILE A 2 -12.06 3.03 5.55
CA ILE A 2 -11.00 2.54 4.64
C ILE A 2 -9.76 2.34 5.49
N ILE A 3 -9.03 1.24 5.27
CA ILE A 3 -7.83 0.89 6.02
C ILE A 3 -6.70 0.70 5.02
N ASP A 4 -5.55 1.27 5.32
CA ASP A 4 -4.28 0.95 4.68
C ASP A 4 -3.54 -0.09 5.53
N LEU A 5 -3.32 -1.29 4.95
CA LEU A 5 -2.69 -2.41 5.65
C LEU A 5 -1.17 -2.37 5.46
N ASN A 6 -0.45 -2.28 6.54
CA ASN A 6 1.00 -2.49 6.51
C ASN A 6 1.32 -3.98 6.38
N LEU A 7 1.66 -4.40 5.16
CA LEU A 7 1.99 -5.79 4.82
C LEU A 7 3.49 -6.10 4.92
N LYS A 8 4.31 -5.15 5.34
CA LYS A 8 5.76 -5.30 5.42
C LYS A 8 6.18 -6.56 6.18
N GLY A 9 6.95 -7.43 5.51
CA GLY A 9 7.46 -8.68 6.05
C GLY A 9 6.36 -9.72 6.35
N LYS A 10 5.15 -9.53 5.85
CA LYS A 10 4.03 -10.48 5.97
C LYS A 10 3.92 -11.36 4.74
N GLN A 11 3.21 -12.45 4.89
CA GLN A 11 2.91 -13.39 3.81
C GLN A 11 1.47 -13.20 3.35
N VAL A 12 1.30 -13.13 2.03
CA VAL A 12 0.01 -13.04 1.37
C VAL A 12 -0.11 -14.22 0.41
N VAL A 13 -1.23 -14.93 0.47
CA VAL A 13 -1.50 -16.08 -0.39
C VAL A 13 -2.65 -15.77 -1.33
N ILE A 14 -2.45 -16.05 -2.61
CA ILE A 14 -3.47 -15.99 -3.67
C ILE A 14 -3.68 -17.41 -4.17
N ALA A 15 -4.91 -17.92 -4.05
CA ALA A 15 -5.33 -19.19 -4.60
C ALA A 15 -6.01 -18.97 -5.95
N GLY A 16 -5.40 -19.47 -7.02
CA GLY A 16 -5.76 -19.23 -8.42
C GLY A 16 -4.61 -18.60 -9.20
N GLY A 17 -4.55 -18.86 -10.50
CA GLY A 17 -3.48 -18.38 -11.39
C GLY A 17 -3.98 -17.62 -12.61
N GLY A 18 -5.30 -17.39 -12.71
CA GLY A 18 -5.97 -16.73 -13.82
C GLY A 18 -5.97 -15.19 -13.71
N ARG A 19 -6.84 -14.58 -14.52
CA ARG A 19 -6.94 -13.11 -14.66
C ARG A 19 -7.17 -12.36 -13.33
N GLU A 20 -8.09 -12.86 -12.50
CA GLU A 20 -8.39 -12.17 -11.23
C GLU A 20 -7.24 -12.33 -10.22
N ALA A 21 -6.62 -13.51 -10.14
CA ALA A 21 -5.43 -13.72 -9.33
C ALA A 21 -4.28 -12.79 -9.77
N THR A 22 -4.09 -12.60 -11.08
CA THR A 22 -3.11 -11.67 -11.66
C THR A 22 -3.33 -10.25 -11.17
N LYS A 23 -4.55 -9.73 -11.24
CA LYS A 23 -4.88 -8.38 -10.75
C LYS A 23 -4.61 -8.22 -9.25
N LYS A 24 -4.88 -9.27 -8.45
CA LYS A 24 -4.63 -9.24 -7.01
C LYS A 24 -3.13 -9.27 -6.71
N ALA A 25 -2.37 -10.09 -7.44
CA ALA A 25 -0.91 -10.10 -7.32
C ALA A 25 -0.29 -8.76 -7.73
N GLU A 26 -0.73 -8.18 -8.85
CA GLU A 26 -0.26 -6.88 -9.33
C GLU A 26 -0.42 -5.77 -8.28
N ALA A 27 -1.59 -5.70 -7.64
CA ALA A 27 -1.88 -4.72 -6.59
C ALA A 27 -0.98 -4.86 -5.35
N LEU A 28 -0.33 -6.00 -5.18
CA LEU A 28 0.57 -6.28 -4.06
C LEU A 28 2.06 -6.08 -4.39
N LEU A 29 2.42 -5.93 -5.67
CA LEU A 29 3.83 -5.84 -6.09
C LEU A 29 4.58 -4.63 -5.52
N SER A 30 3.87 -3.54 -5.21
CA SER A 30 4.41 -2.34 -4.57
C SER A 30 4.42 -2.44 -3.04
N GLN A 31 3.83 -3.50 -2.47
CA GLN A 31 3.81 -3.75 -1.03
C GLN A 31 5.05 -4.57 -0.64
N ASP A 32 5.66 -4.24 0.48
CA ASP A 32 6.86 -4.92 1.00
C ASP A 32 6.47 -6.25 1.69
N CYS A 33 5.80 -7.16 0.95
CA CYS A 33 5.28 -8.45 1.43
C CYS A 33 5.75 -9.62 0.55
N GLU A 34 5.69 -10.82 1.12
CA GLU A 34 5.95 -12.06 0.39
C GLU A 34 4.64 -12.55 -0.26
N ILE A 35 4.59 -12.56 -1.58
CA ILE A 35 3.41 -12.96 -2.35
C ILE A 35 3.57 -14.41 -2.82
N PHE A 36 2.63 -15.26 -2.43
CA PHE A 36 2.55 -16.65 -2.86
C PHE A 36 1.31 -16.88 -3.72
N VAL A 37 1.48 -17.47 -4.89
CA VAL A 37 0.38 -17.81 -5.79
C VAL A 37 0.31 -19.33 -5.94
N HIS A 38 -0.85 -19.92 -5.62
CA HIS A 38 -1.11 -21.35 -5.73
C HIS A 38 -2.10 -21.64 -6.84
N ALA A 39 -1.72 -22.40 -7.86
CA ALA A 39 -2.59 -22.85 -8.93
C ALA A 39 -1.98 -24.01 -9.71
N GLU A 40 -2.76 -24.66 -10.58
CA GLU A 40 -2.23 -25.62 -11.57
C GLU A 40 -1.56 -24.89 -12.74
N ASN A 41 -2.14 -23.76 -13.16
CA ASN A 41 -1.67 -22.96 -14.30
C ASN A 41 -1.60 -21.48 -13.90
N PHE A 42 -0.69 -20.74 -14.51
CA PHE A 42 -0.44 -19.32 -14.23
C PHE A 42 -0.50 -18.48 -15.49
N SER A 43 -0.97 -17.25 -15.36
CA SER A 43 -0.87 -16.26 -16.42
C SER A 43 0.59 -15.97 -16.79
N ARG A 44 0.80 -15.34 -17.96
CA ARG A 44 2.15 -14.94 -18.41
C ARG A 44 2.78 -13.92 -17.47
N GLU A 45 1.96 -13.02 -16.93
CA GLU A 45 2.35 -11.98 -15.99
C GLU A 45 2.87 -12.59 -14.68
N ILE A 46 2.11 -13.51 -14.06
CA ILE A 46 2.53 -14.21 -12.84
C ILE A 46 3.83 -14.98 -13.08
N ALA A 47 3.95 -15.69 -14.21
CA ALA A 47 5.17 -16.39 -14.57
C ALA A 47 6.36 -15.44 -14.78
N GLY A 48 6.11 -14.25 -15.33
CA GLY A 48 7.11 -13.19 -15.46
C GLY A 48 7.57 -12.66 -14.11
N TRP A 49 6.65 -12.40 -13.18
CA TRP A 49 6.97 -11.93 -11.83
C TRP A 49 7.68 -13.00 -11.00
N GLN A 50 7.36 -14.27 -11.20
CA GLN A 50 8.11 -15.37 -10.59
C GLN A 50 9.58 -15.36 -11.04
N LYS A 51 9.83 -15.25 -12.36
CA LYS A 51 11.19 -15.16 -12.90
C LYS A 51 11.96 -13.94 -12.38
N ALA A 52 11.26 -12.85 -12.14
CA ALA A 52 11.82 -11.62 -11.57
C ALA A 52 11.96 -11.66 -10.03
N GLY A 53 11.61 -12.77 -9.37
CA GLY A 53 11.67 -12.91 -7.92
C GLY A 53 10.64 -12.11 -7.13
N LYS A 54 9.62 -11.55 -7.82
CA LYS A 54 8.59 -10.70 -7.19
C LYS A 54 7.45 -11.51 -6.55
N VAL A 55 7.19 -12.71 -7.05
CA VAL A 55 6.19 -13.63 -6.49
C VAL A 55 6.76 -15.04 -6.41
N GLN A 56 6.28 -15.82 -5.46
CA GLN A 56 6.56 -17.25 -5.35
C GLN A 56 5.36 -18.04 -5.84
N VAL A 57 5.56 -19.02 -6.72
CA VAL A 57 4.47 -19.89 -7.20
C VAL A 57 4.57 -21.28 -6.61
N LYS A 58 3.43 -21.85 -6.31
CA LYS A 58 3.26 -23.27 -5.89
C LYS A 58 2.32 -23.93 -6.87
N THR A 59 2.85 -24.83 -7.70
CA THR A 59 2.06 -25.56 -8.70
C THR A 59 1.39 -26.76 -8.06
N GLY A 60 0.09 -26.89 -8.24
CA GLY A 60 -0.69 -28.04 -7.76
C GLY A 60 -2.19 -27.80 -7.74
N LEU A 61 -2.93 -28.91 -7.71
CA LEU A 61 -4.38 -28.87 -7.57
C LEU A 61 -4.76 -28.47 -6.14
N LEU A 62 -5.62 -27.49 -6.01
CA LEU A 62 -6.19 -27.08 -4.73
C LEU A 62 -7.49 -27.83 -4.46
N SER A 63 -7.61 -28.45 -3.29
CA SER A 63 -8.85 -29.14 -2.84
C SER A 63 -9.52 -28.49 -1.62
N GLY A 64 -8.87 -27.51 -1.01
CA GLY A 64 -9.32 -26.76 0.17
C GLY A 64 -8.25 -25.84 0.71
N GLY A 65 -8.39 -25.39 1.97
CA GLY A 65 -7.52 -24.40 2.60
C GLY A 65 -6.35 -24.98 3.42
N ALA A 66 -6.21 -26.32 3.57
CA ALA A 66 -5.22 -26.92 4.47
C ALA A 66 -3.76 -26.52 4.16
N PHE A 67 -3.45 -26.23 2.90
CA PHE A 67 -2.11 -25.77 2.47
C PHE A 67 -1.69 -24.44 3.14
N LEU A 68 -2.64 -23.66 3.65
CA LEU A 68 -2.37 -22.40 4.34
C LEU A 68 -1.62 -22.59 5.67
N GLN A 69 -1.66 -23.76 6.27
CA GLN A 69 -0.90 -24.07 7.50
C GLN A 69 0.63 -24.02 7.31
N SER A 70 1.11 -24.09 6.08
CA SER A 70 2.54 -24.04 5.79
C SER A 70 3.15 -22.63 5.89
N TYR A 71 2.36 -21.63 6.21
CA TYR A 71 2.77 -20.22 6.30
C TYR A 71 2.73 -19.74 7.76
N ASP A 72 3.82 -19.18 8.25
CA ASP A 72 4.00 -18.75 9.64
C ASP A 72 3.66 -17.27 9.88
N ARG A 73 3.71 -16.46 8.82
CA ARG A 73 3.43 -14.99 8.87
C ARG A 73 2.27 -14.59 7.97
N LEU A 74 1.36 -15.53 7.72
CA LEU A 74 0.19 -15.32 6.87
C LEU A 74 -0.75 -14.31 7.50
N ILE A 75 -1.10 -13.26 6.75
CA ILE A 75 -2.03 -12.22 7.19
C ILE A 75 -3.25 -12.13 6.27
N LEU A 76 -3.08 -12.44 4.99
CA LEU A 76 -4.08 -12.19 3.97
C LEU A 76 -4.16 -13.36 2.99
N VAL A 77 -5.38 -13.82 2.70
CA VAL A 77 -5.67 -14.88 1.73
C VAL A 77 -6.70 -14.37 0.74
N MET A 78 -6.42 -14.54 -0.54
CA MET A 78 -7.33 -14.19 -1.63
C MET A 78 -7.66 -15.44 -2.45
N ALA A 79 -8.90 -15.90 -2.38
CA ALA A 79 -9.40 -17.00 -3.19
C ALA A 79 -9.93 -16.46 -4.54
N ALA A 80 -9.25 -16.84 -5.62
CA ALA A 80 -9.49 -16.35 -6.97
C ALA A 80 -9.44 -17.48 -8.01
N THR A 81 -9.95 -18.66 -7.64
CA THR A 81 -10.14 -19.78 -8.55
C THR A 81 -11.48 -19.67 -9.29
N ASP A 82 -11.67 -20.47 -10.33
CA ASP A 82 -12.94 -20.56 -11.07
C ASP A 82 -14.00 -21.41 -10.33
N ASP A 83 -13.60 -22.11 -9.25
CA ASP A 83 -14.48 -22.92 -8.41
C ASP A 83 -14.92 -22.15 -7.16
N LYS A 84 -16.19 -21.68 -7.18
CA LYS A 84 -16.80 -20.94 -6.07
C LYS A 84 -16.83 -21.75 -4.74
N ALA A 85 -17.07 -23.06 -4.82
CA ALA A 85 -17.11 -23.91 -3.62
C ALA A 85 -15.71 -24.05 -3.00
N LEU A 86 -14.68 -24.16 -3.84
CA LEU A 86 -13.30 -24.17 -3.42
C LEU A 86 -12.90 -22.82 -2.81
N ASN A 87 -13.25 -21.71 -3.45
CA ASN A 87 -12.97 -20.37 -2.91
C ASN A 87 -13.55 -20.22 -1.50
N ARG A 88 -14.78 -20.67 -1.28
CA ARG A 88 -15.41 -20.64 0.04
C ARG A 88 -14.67 -21.49 1.07
N LYS A 89 -14.28 -22.73 0.73
CA LYS A 89 -13.48 -23.59 1.61
C LYS A 89 -12.14 -22.95 2.00
N ILE A 90 -11.48 -22.28 1.06
CA ILE A 90 -10.22 -21.59 1.32
C ILE A 90 -10.42 -20.41 2.26
N VAL A 91 -11.45 -19.59 2.03
CA VAL A 91 -11.81 -18.45 2.89
C VAL A 91 -12.17 -18.92 4.30
N ASP A 92 -13.03 -19.92 4.43
CA ASP A 92 -13.42 -20.47 5.74
C ASP A 92 -12.19 -20.97 6.53
N TYR A 93 -11.27 -21.61 5.84
CA TYR A 93 -10.03 -22.09 6.46
C TYR A 93 -9.11 -20.93 6.87
N ALA A 94 -8.96 -19.91 6.02
CA ALA A 94 -8.17 -18.73 6.32
C ALA A 94 -8.70 -17.99 7.57
N LYS A 95 -10.02 -17.91 7.72
CA LYS A 95 -10.67 -17.33 8.91
C LYS A 95 -10.40 -18.15 10.19
N GLN A 96 -10.36 -19.48 10.10
CA GLN A 96 -9.95 -20.33 11.22
C GLN A 96 -8.51 -20.03 11.68
N LEU A 97 -7.63 -19.68 10.72
CA LEU A 97 -6.26 -19.23 11.00
C LEU A 97 -6.17 -17.76 11.43
N ARG A 98 -7.31 -17.06 11.57
CA ARG A 98 -7.40 -15.63 11.90
C ARG A 98 -6.71 -14.71 10.89
N CYS A 99 -6.68 -15.13 9.62
CA CYS A 99 -6.22 -14.32 8.50
C CYS A 99 -7.38 -13.53 7.90
N TYR A 100 -7.11 -12.34 7.36
CA TYR A 100 -8.07 -11.68 6.50
C TYR A 100 -8.28 -12.49 5.22
N ALA A 101 -9.53 -12.71 4.86
CA ALA A 101 -9.89 -13.55 3.74
C ALA A 101 -10.80 -12.82 2.75
N TYR A 102 -10.56 -13.08 1.47
CA TYR A 102 -11.31 -12.50 0.37
C TYR A 102 -11.59 -13.54 -0.70
N ALA A 103 -12.84 -13.65 -1.14
CA ALA A 103 -13.25 -14.40 -2.32
C ALA A 103 -13.63 -13.44 -3.43
N VAL A 104 -13.08 -13.63 -4.64
CA VAL A 104 -13.33 -12.73 -5.79
C VAL A 104 -14.77 -12.74 -6.27
N ASP A 105 -15.48 -13.83 -6.01
CA ASP A 105 -16.83 -14.14 -6.48
C ASP A 105 -17.89 -14.13 -5.36
N ASP A 106 -17.49 -13.91 -4.10
CA ASP A 106 -18.41 -13.96 -2.96
C ASP A 106 -18.09 -12.86 -1.92
N PRO A 107 -18.68 -11.65 -2.07
CA PRO A 107 -18.48 -10.58 -1.10
C PRO A 107 -19.00 -10.89 0.31
N GLU A 108 -20.01 -11.78 0.43
CA GLU A 108 -20.64 -12.08 1.73
C GLU A 108 -19.71 -12.86 2.67
N VAL A 109 -18.84 -13.68 2.11
CA VAL A 109 -17.83 -14.41 2.89
C VAL A 109 -16.51 -13.67 3.04
N SER A 110 -16.34 -12.54 2.36
CA SER A 110 -15.12 -11.74 2.39
C SER A 110 -15.08 -10.82 3.60
N ASP A 111 -13.90 -10.68 4.24
CA ASP A 111 -13.70 -9.77 5.37
C ASP A 111 -13.51 -8.32 4.93
N PHE A 112 -13.24 -8.09 3.64
CA PHE A 112 -13.02 -6.77 3.07
C PHE A 112 -13.41 -6.71 1.60
N ASN A 113 -13.54 -5.50 1.08
CA ASN A 113 -13.77 -5.22 -0.32
C ASN A 113 -12.59 -4.47 -0.92
N HIS A 114 -12.27 -4.72 -2.18
CA HIS A 114 -11.29 -3.95 -2.90
C HIS A 114 -11.92 -2.67 -3.44
N PRO A 115 -11.48 -1.49 -2.98
CA PRO A 115 -11.91 -0.22 -3.56
C PRO A 115 -11.31 -0.03 -4.98
N SER A 116 -11.86 0.89 -5.75
CA SER A 116 -11.17 1.40 -6.93
C SER A 116 -10.07 2.36 -6.47
N VAL A 117 -8.81 2.07 -6.77
CA VAL A 117 -7.66 2.87 -6.32
C VAL A 117 -7.08 3.66 -7.49
N ILE A 118 -6.82 4.95 -7.27
CA ILE A 118 -5.97 5.81 -8.10
C ILE A 118 -4.61 5.81 -7.40
N ASN A 119 -3.55 5.53 -8.16
CA ASN A 119 -2.20 5.43 -7.63
C ASN A 119 -1.28 6.40 -8.37
N PHE A 120 -0.66 7.32 -7.63
CA PHE A 120 0.33 8.25 -8.13
C PHE A 120 1.72 7.84 -7.66
N HIS A 121 2.51 7.24 -8.56
CA HIS A 121 3.91 6.85 -8.38
C HIS A 121 4.16 6.02 -7.10
N ASP A 122 3.24 5.14 -6.74
CA ASP A 122 3.26 4.32 -5.52
C ASP A 122 3.43 5.12 -4.20
N THR A 123 3.25 6.43 -4.27
CA THR A 123 3.41 7.35 -3.14
C THR A 123 2.07 7.85 -2.60
N ILE A 124 1.14 8.23 -3.49
CA ILE A 124 -0.19 8.70 -3.11
C ILE A 124 -1.23 7.72 -3.63
N GLN A 125 -2.09 7.22 -2.75
CA GLN A 125 -3.20 6.36 -3.10
C GLN A 125 -4.53 6.98 -2.68
N ILE A 126 -5.47 7.02 -3.61
CA ILE A 126 -6.83 7.52 -3.37
C ILE A 126 -7.81 6.39 -3.63
N ALA A 127 -8.49 5.95 -2.59
CA ALA A 127 -9.41 4.83 -2.64
C ALA A 127 -10.86 5.30 -2.73
N ILE A 128 -11.61 4.76 -3.69
CA ILE A 128 -13.03 5.05 -3.91
C ILE A 128 -13.83 3.79 -3.61
N SER A 129 -14.60 3.82 -2.53
CA SER A 129 -15.45 2.72 -2.10
C SER A 129 -16.92 3.11 -2.11
N THR A 130 -17.75 2.21 -2.59
CA THR A 130 -19.24 2.31 -2.50
C THR A 130 -19.81 1.41 -1.41
N GLY A 131 -18.95 0.89 -0.51
CA GLY A 131 -19.37 -0.07 0.52
C GLY A 131 -19.91 -1.37 -0.06
N GLY A 132 -19.38 -1.82 -1.20
CA GLY A 132 -19.86 -3.01 -1.91
C GLY A 132 -21.12 -2.79 -2.77
N LYS A 133 -21.79 -1.62 -2.68
CA LYS A 133 -23.08 -1.37 -3.37
C LYS A 133 -22.96 -1.35 -4.89
N SER A 134 -21.87 -0.82 -5.44
CA SER A 134 -21.69 -0.75 -6.89
C SER A 134 -20.21 -0.65 -7.30
N PRO A 135 -19.54 -1.78 -7.54
CA PRO A 135 -18.16 -1.79 -8.05
C PRO A 135 -18.02 -1.04 -9.39
N LEU A 136 -19.05 -1.11 -10.25
CA LEU A 136 -19.07 -0.40 -11.52
C LEU A 136 -19.07 1.13 -11.31
N MET A 137 -19.87 1.63 -10.39
CA MET A 137 -19.90 3.06 -10.08
C MET A 137 -18.60 3.53 -9.44
N ALA A 138 -17.96 2.74 -8.59
CA ALA A 138 -16.65 3.06 -8.05
C ALA A 138 -15.60 3.22 -9.17
N LYS A 139 -15.64 2.34 -10.19
CA LYS A 139 -14.78 2.43 -11.38
C LYS A 139 -15.08 3.68 -12.22
N ILE A 140 -16.37 3.99 -12.47
CA ILE A 140 -16.77 5.18 -13.23
C ILE A 140 -16.32 6.45 -12.48
N LEU A 141 -16.50 6.52 -11.17
CA LEU A 141 -16.06 7.64 -10.36
C LEU A 141 -14.54 7.79 -10.40
N LYS A 142 -13.78 6.68 -10.32
CA LYS A 142 -12.34 6.70 -10.55
C LYS A 142 -12.00 7.40 -11.86
N GLN A 143 -12.55 6.94 -12.98
CA GLN A 143 -12.28 7.50 -14.30
C GLN A 143 -12.61 8.99 -14.44
N LYS A 144 -13.61 9.47 -13.70
CA LYS A 144 -13.98 10.90 -13.68
C LYS A 144 -13.04 11.75 -12.82
N ILE A 145 -12.56 11.21 -11.71
CA ILE A 145 -11.77 11.95 -10.70
C ILE A 145 -10.29 11.94 -11.07
N GLU A 146 -9.77 10.83 -11.60
CA GLU A 146 -8.36 10.65 -11.92
C GLU A 146 -7.77 11.79 -12.76
N PRO A 147 -8.40 12.23 -13.88
CA PRO A 147 -7.86 13.35 -14.68
C PRO A 147 -7.89 14.71 -13.98
N VAL A 148 -8.74 14.88 -12.96
CA VAL A 148 -8.78 16.10 -12.13
C VAL A 148 -7.63 16.07 -11.14
N LEU A 149 -7.39 14.93 -10.51
CA LEU A 149 -6.31 14.75 -9.55
C LEU A 149 -4.92 14.85 -10.20
N GLU A 150 -4.75 14.36 -11.44
CA GLU A 150 -3.52 14.52 -12.23
C GLU A 150 -3.13 16.00 -12.44
N LYS A 151 -4.11 16.92 -12.43
CA LYS A 151 -3.86 18.35 -12.50
C LYS A 151 -3.57 18.98 -11.14
N CYS A 152 -3.99 18.35 -10.05
CA CYS A 152 -3.86 18.88 -8.71
C CYS A 152 -2.62 18.35 -7.99
N ILE A 153 -2.22 17.11 -8.30
CA ILE A 153 -1.06 16.45 -7.70
C ILE A 153 0.11 16.60 -8.67
N GLN A 154 1.11 17.35 -8.27
CA GLN A 154 2.30 17.62 -9.08
C GLN A 154 3.51 16.81 -8.58
N GLN A 155 4.58 16.83 -9.35
CA GLN A 155 5.83 16.13 -9.00
C GLN A 155 6.40 16.66 -7.67
N GLU A 156 6.24 17.95 -7.40
CA GLU A 156 6.68 18.59 -6.16
C GLU A 156 6.00 17.99 -4.93
N ASP A 157 4.72 17.62 -5.03
CA ASP A 157 3.99 16.97 -3.93
C ASP A 157 4.59 15.61 -3.59
N ILE A 158 4.97 14.84 -4.63
CA ILE A 158 5.62 13.53 -4.46
C ILE A 158 6.98 13.71 -3.77
N LEU A 159 7.78 14.66 -4.25
CA LEU A 159 9.09 14.97 -3.67
C LEU A 159 8.97 15.51 -2.23
N GLN A 160 7.94 16.32 -1.96
CA GLN A 160 7.66 16.83 -0.63
C GLN A 160 7.33 15.69 0.34
N ILE A 161 6.54 14.70 -0.08
CA ILE A 161 6.22 13.52 0.75
C ILE A 161 7.51 12.71 1.03
N GLU A 162 8.35 12.52 0.03
CA GLU A 162 9.62 11.81 0.20
C GLU A 162 10.56 12.56 1.17
N LEU A 163 10.69 13.88 0.99
CA LEU A 163 11.44 14.75 1.89
C LEU A 163 10.92 14.64 3.33
N GLN A 164 9.61 14.77 3.54
CA GLN A 164 8.97 14.66 4.86
C GLN A 164 9.24 13.29 5.51
N SER A 165 9.21 12.22 4.73
CA SER A 165 9.51 10.87 5.23
C SER A 165 10.94 10.75 5.77
N ARG A 166 11.93 11.34 5.07
CA ARG A 166 13.34 11.37 5.48
C ARG A 166 13.54 12.24 6.71
N LEU A 167 13.03 13.47 6.66
CA LEU A 167 13.16 14.45 7.75
C LEU A 167 12.49 13.99 9.04
N ARG A 168 11.35 13.28 8.95
CA ARG A 168 10.67 12.73 10.13
C ARG A 168 11.57 11.80 10.92
N LYS A 169 12.39 10.97 10.24
CA LYS A 169 13.34 10.06 10.92
C LYS A 169 14.43 10.84 11.64
N GLU A 170 14.94 11.90 11.05
CA GLU A 170 15.99 12.73 11.67
C GLU A 170 15.40 13.61 12.80
N ALA A 171 14.24 14.21 12.59
CA ALA A 171 13.54 14.97 13.60
C ALA A 171 13.22 14.14 14.87
N MET A 172 12.91 12.85 14.72
CA MET A 172 12.68 11.95 15.86
C MET A 172 13.93 11.75 16.73
N LYS A 173 15.13 11.90 16.17
CA LYS A 173 16.40 11.78 16.92
C LYS A 173 16.74 13.05 17.69
N ILE A 174 16.28 14.21 17.23
CA ILE A 174 16.73 15.54 17.70
C ILE A 174 15.65 16.24 18.50
N LEU A 175 14.38 16.14 18.08
CA LEU A 175 13.26 16.84 18.68
C LEU A 175 12.46 15.91 19.60
N PRO A 176 12.40 16.19 20.93
CA PRO A 176 11.86 15.26 21.90
C PRO A 176 10.33 15.13 21.82
N THR A 177 9.62 16.25 21.54
CA THR A 177 8.15 16.25 21.56
C THR A 177 7.52 16.03 20.19
N PRO A 178 6.32 15.43 20.11
CA PRO A 178 5.55 15.34 18.87
C PRO A 178 5.19 16.72 18.30
N GLU A 179 4.92 17.70 19.17
CA GLU A 179 4.56 19.07 18.82
C GLU A 179 5.71 19.78 18.10
N ASP A 180 6.93 19.69 18.63
CA ASP A 180 8.12 20.27 18.00
C ASP A 180 8.39 19.65 16.62
N ARG A 181 8.24 18.32 16.53
CA ARG A 181 8.37 17.61 15.25
C ARG A 181 7.34 18.06 14.23
N LYS A 182 6.08 18.21 14.66
CA LYS A 182 5.00 18.71 13.80
C LYS A 182 5.28 20.14 13.35
N GLN A 183 5.67 21.02 14.26
CA GLN A 183 5.96 22.41 13.97
C GLN A 183 7.11 22.55 12.96
N TYR A 184 8.21 21.82 13.18
CA TYR A 184 9.32 21.78 12.27
C TYR A 184 8.91 21.31 10.86
N LEU A 185 8.24 20.15 10.76
CA LEU A 185 7.82 19.57 9.49
C LEU A 185 6.83 20.47 8.75
N THR A 186 5.91 21.13 9.46
CA THR A 186 5.00 22.13 8.87
C THR A 186 5.77 23.34 8.37
N GLY A 187 6.78 23.81 9.09
CA GLY A 187 7.64 24.92 8.67
C GLY A 187 8.42 24.59 7.39
N ILE A 188 8.86 23.35 7.22
CA ILE A 188 9.53 22.91 5.98
C ILE A 188 8.56 22.94 4.78
N ILE A 189 7.30 22.49 4.95
CA ILE A 189 6.29 22.58 3.88
C ILE A 189 6.05 24.02 3.43
N ALA A 190 6.08 24.96 4.36
CA ALA A 190 5.85 26.39 4.10
C ALA A 190 7.14 27.14 3.65
N ASN A 191 8.29 26.47 3.61
CA ASN A 191 9.55 27.13 3.30
C ASN A 191 9.74 27.31 1.79
N GLU A 192 9.74 28.57 1.34
CA GLU A 192 9.81 28.92 -0.09
C GLU A 192 11.09 28.42 -0.78
N GLU A 193 12.24 28.43 -0.09
CA GLU A 193 13.50 27.98 -0.67
C GLU A 193 13.55 26.48 -0.83
N VAL A 194 13.02 25.72 0.15
CA VAL A 194 12.83 24.27 0.05
C VAL A 194 11.90 23.95 -1.13
N ASN A 195 10.77 24.62 -1.24
CA ASN A 195 9.81 24.40 -2.33
C ASN A 195 10.42 24.70 -3.69
N ARG A 196 11.22 25.77 -3.82
CA ARG A 196 11.94 26.10 -5.07
C ARG A 196 12.89 24.97 -5.49
N PHE A 197 13.58 24.31 -4.55
CA PHE A 197 14.41 23.14 -4.88
C PHE A 197 13.58 21.96 -5.35
N LEU A 198 12.41 21.73 -4.76
CA LEU A 198 11.51 20.64 -5.18
C LEU A 198 10.91 20.90 -6.56
N GLU A 199 10.51 22.16 -6.87
CA GLU A 199 10.07 22.57 -8.21
C GLU A 199 11.15 22.35 -9.29
N GLN A 200 12.42 22.37 -8.90
CA GLN A 200 13.58 22.09 -9.76
C GLN A 200 13.99 20.60 -9.77
N ASP A 201 13.16 19.71 -9.22
CA ASP A 201 13.46 18.28 -9.04
C ASP A 201 14.76 17.99 -8.27
N ASN A 202 15.13 18.92 -7.36
CA ASN A 202 16.38 18.86 -6.59
C ASN A 202 16.13 18.51 -5.12
N LEU A 203 15.72 17.26 -4.90
CA LEU A 203 15.45 16.73 -3.55
C LEU A 203 16.68 16.79 -2.64
N ALA A 204 17.88 16.60 -3.17
CA ALA A 204 19.11 16.59 -2.36
C ALA A 204 19.41 17.96 -1.75
N SER A 205 19.25 19.06 -2.49
CA SER A 205 19.42 20.42 -1.99
C SER A 205 18.32 20.79 -1.00
N ALA A 206 17.07 20.40 -1.28
CA ALA A 206 15.95 20.58 -0.36
C ALA A 206 16.20 19.86 0.98
N GLU A 207 16.68 18.63 0.96
CA GLU A 207 16.99 17.83 2.15
C GLU A 207 18.13 18.48 2.95
N THR A 208 19.20 18.92 2.27
CA THR A 208 20.33 19.58 2.91
C THR A 208 19.91 20.86 3.63
N LEU A 209 19.12 21.70 2.97
CA LEU A 209 18.60 22.93 3.58
C LEU A 209 17.70 22.62 4.79
N ALA A 210 16.78 21.66 4.63
CA ALA A 210 15.86 21.27 5.69
C ALA A 210 16.61 20.72 6.93
N LEU A 211 17.66 19.90 6.74
CA LEU A 211 18.48 19.40 7.84
C LEU A 211 19.25 20.53 8.55
N ASN A 212 19.73 21.53 7.82
CA ASN A 212 20.35 22.71 8.41
C ASN A 212 19.37 23.50 9.26
N LEU A 213 18.10 23.62 8.80
CA LEU A 213 17.02 24.24 9.56
C LEU A 213 16.67 23.44 10.81
N LEU A 214 16.71 22.09 10.76
CA LEU A 214 16.50 21.23 11.91
C LEU A 214 17.52 21.50 13.03
N GLY A 215 18.80 21.64 12.66
CA GLY A 215 19.88 21.96 13.61
C GLY A 215 19.72 23.32 14.30
N LYS A 216 18.99 24.25 13.68
CA LYS A 216 18.72 25.60 14.19
C LYS A 216 17.36 25.72 14.87
N PHE A 217 16.51 24.69 14.76
CA PHE A 217 15.14 24.73 15.26
C PHE A 217 15.12 24.84 16.78
N LYS A 218 14.51 25.91 17.29
CA LYS A 218 14.24 26.13 18.70
C LYS A 218 12.77 25.76 18.93
N GLY A 219 12.52 24.55 19.44
CA GLY A 219 11.17 24.11 19.76
C GLY A 219 10.54 24.92 20.87
N THR A 220 9.20 24.86 20.97
CA THR A 220 8.39 25.58 21.96
C THR A 220 8.82 25.33 23.41
N THR A 221 9.45 24.18 23.67
CA THR A 221 9.89 23.78 25.02
C THR A 221 11.09 24.58 25.56
N LYS A 222 11.87 25.28 24.71
CA LYS A 222 13.00 26.09 25.16
C LYS A 222 12.61 27.52 25.57
N GLU A 223 11.47 28.03 25.11
CA GLU A 223 11.00 29.36 25.49
C GLU A 223 10.29 29.38 26.87
N MET A 224 9.85 28.23 27.40
CA MET A 224 9.23 28.13 28.74
C MET A 224 10.23 27.91 29.87
N LEU A 225 11.53 27.74 29.60
CA LEU A 225 12.57 27.52 30.60
C LEU A 225 13.57 28.69 30.69
N GLN A 226 13.30 29.83 30.08
CA GLN A 226 13.95 31.12 30.29
C GLN A 226 12.96 32.14 30.88
#